data_870369177a54e0e15cd3b14c6c548fb1
#
_entry.id   870369177a54e0e15cd3b14c6c548fb1
#
_cell.length_a   1.000
_cell.length_b   1.000
_cell.length_c   1.000
_cell.angle_alpha   90.00
_cell.angle_beta   90.00
_cell.angle_gamma   90.00
#
_symmetry.space_group_name_H-M   'P 1'
#
loop_
_entity.id
_entity.type
_entity.pdbx_description
1 polymer ?
#
loop_
_entity_poly.entity_id
_entity_poly.type
_entity_poly.pdbx_seq_one_letter_code
_entity_poly.pdbx_strand_id
1 'polypeptide(L)'
;GSLYGAYGVSDDNMVWIQMTNQVKANPLTTVRFGKALMEHINRPYLWTTIDIKNTELINLARYLGFKVLRVFPDGPDNVYSIEIVRLCHSENSQESA
;
A
#
# COMPACT_ATOMS: atom_id res chain seq x y z
N GLY A 1 10.42 7.72 -12.68
CA GLY A 1 9.99 7.03 -13.04
C GLY A 1 9.84 5.55 -13.23
N SER A 2 9.92 5.16 -14.45
CA SER A 2 9.69 3.76 -14.77
C SER A 2 10.73 2.83 -14.19
N LEU A 3 11.86 3.37 -13.74
CA LEU A 3 12.88 2.52 -13.14
C LEU A 3 12.39 1.83 -11.86
N TYR A 4 11.47 2.46 -11.15
CA TYR A 4 11.00 1.90 -9.89
C TYR A 4 9.64 1.24 -10.01
N GLY A 5 8.87 1.60 -11.00
CA GLY A 5 7.56 1.03 -11.18
C GLY A 5 6.53 2.09 -11.50
N ALA A 6 5.28 1.73 -11.26
CA ALA A 6 4.16 2.62 -11.53
C ALA A 6 3.16 2.51 -10.40
N TYR A 7 2.33 3.53 -10.27
CA TYR A 7 1.26 3.51 -9.28
C TYR A 7 0.10 4.33 -9.78
N GLY A 8 -1.03 4.13 -9.14
CA GLY A 8 -2.21 4.93 -9.41
C GLY A 8 -3.16 4.89 -8.24
N VAL A 9 -4.07 5.86 -8.22
CA VAL A 9 -5.11 5.96 -7.20
C VAL A 9 -6.43 6.14 -7.89
N SER A 10 -7.36 5.25 -7.59
CA SER A 10 -8.71 5.33 -8.17
C SER A 10 -9.54 6.40 -7.49
N ASP A 11 -10.69 6.70 -8.08
CA ASP A 11 -11.58 7.72 -7.52
C ASP A 11 -12.06 7.36 -6.12
N ASP A 12 -12.12 6.08 -5.80
CA ASP A 12 -12.54 5.61 -4.48
C ASP A 12 -11.37 5.45 -3.52
N ASN A 13 -10.23 6.04 -3.84
CA ASN A 13 -9.03 6.02 -3.00
C ASN A 13 -8.34 4.66 -2.93
N MET A 14 -8.62 3.79 -3.86
CA MET A 14 -7.88 2.54 -3.96
C MET A 14 -6.53 2.80 -4.62
N VAL A 15 -5.47 2.40 -3.95
CA VAL A 15 -4.12 2.56 -4.49
C VAL A 15 -3.63 1.24 -5.06
N TRP A 16 -2.96 1.30 -6.20
CA TRP A 16 -2.29 0.15 -6.77
C TRP A 16 -0.85 0.50 -7.09
N ILE A 17 0.02 -0.47 -6.97
CA ILE A 17 1.46 -0.27 -7.15
C ILE A 17 2.01 -1.43 -7.95
N GLN A 18 2.88 -1.11 -8.88
CA GLN A 18 3.61 -2.11 -9.65
C GLN A 18 5.09 -1.77 -9.55
N MET A 19 5.88 -2.68 -9.01
CA MET A 19 7.30 -2.42 -8.80
C MET A 19 8.13 -3.29 -9.73
N THR A 20 9.24 -2.73 -10.19
CA THR A 20 10.18 -3.49 -11.01
C THR A 20 10.93 -4.49 -10.18
N ASN A 21 11.54 -5.47 -10.85
CA ASN A 21 12.35 -6.45 -10.15
C ASN A 21 13.55 -5.80 -9.46
N GLN A 22 14.07 -4.73 -10.02
CA GLN A 22 15.19 -4.03 -9.40
C GLN A 22 14.81 -3.48 -8.04
N VAL A 23 13.62 -2.90 -7.94
CA VAL A 23 13.13 -2.37 -6.67
C VAL A 23 12.90 -3.50 -5.69
N LYS A 24 12.29 -4.58 -6.14
CA LYS A 24 11.99 -5.71 -5.26
C LYS A 24 13.25 -6.35 -4.70
N ALA A 25 14.34 -6.31 -5.47
CA ALA A 25 15.60 -6.92 -5.03
C ALA A 25 16.33 -6.08 -3.99
N ASN A 26 15.93 -4.83 -3.80
CA ASN A 26 16.61 -3.93 -2.88
C ASN A 26 15.62 -3.40 -1.86
N PRO A 27 15.61 -3.94 -0.63
CA PRO A 27 14.62 -3.52 0.38
C PRO A 27 14.66 -2.04 0.68
N LEU A 28 15.84 -1.46 0.71
CA LEU A 28 15.96 -0.04 1.03
C LEU A 28 15.33 0.82 -0.06
N THR A 29 15.57 0.47 -1.32
CA THR A 29 14.97 1.19 -2.44
C THR A 29 13.44 1.05 -2.40
N THR A 30 12.94 -0.13 -2.06
CA THR A 30 11.51 -0.37 -1.95
C THR A 30 10.89 0.55 -0.89
N VAL A 31 11.53 0.67 0.26
CA VAL A 31 11.03 1.54 1.32
C VAL A 31 11.03 2.99 0.88
N ARG A 32 12.09 3.42 0.24
CA ARG A 32 12.18 4.81 -0.24
C ARG A 32 11.11 5.11 -1.27
N PHE A 33 10.88 4.17 -2.18
CA PHE A 33 9.84 4.34 -3.18
C PHE A 33 8.47 4.47 -2.52
N GLY A 34 8.19 3.61 -1.55
CA GLY A 34 6.92 3.66 -0.85
C GLY A 34 6.72 4.96 -0.09
N LYS A 35 7.75 5.44 0.59
CA LYS A 35 7.65 6.69 1.32
C LYS A 35 7.43 7.87 0.39
N ALA A 36 8.18 7.93 -0.70
CA ALA A 36 8.00 9.01 -1.66
C ALA A 36 6.60 8.98 -2.24
N LEU A 37 6.08 7.77 -2.51
CA LEU A 37 4.75 7.61 -3.03
C LEU A 37 3.71 8.18 -2.06
N MET A 38 3.83 7.85 -0.78
CA MET A 38 2.90 8.34 0.22
C MET A 38 2.90 9.85 0.33
N GLU A 39 4.07 10.46 0.14
CA GLU A 39 4.16 11.91 0.20
C GLU A 39 3.52 12.61 -0.98
N HIS A 40 3.49 11.95 -2.13
CA HIS A 40 2.91 12.54 -3.33
C HIS A 40 1.40 12.37 -3.41
N ILE A 41 0.84 11.39 -2.74
CA ILE A 41 -0.58 11.13 -2.83
C ILE A 41 -1.33 12.04 -1.88
N ASN A 42 -2.25 12.82 -2.44
CA ASN A 42 -3.02 13.79 -1.67
C ASN A 42 -4.46 13.30 -1.54
N ARG A 43 -4.69 12.34 -0.67
CA ARG A 43 -6.01 11.76 -0.42
C ARG A 43 -6.23 11.63 1.07
N PRO A 44 -7.48 11.69 1.54
CA PRO A 44 -7.73 11.56 2.98
C PRO A 44 -7.40 10.18 3.51
N TYR A 45 -7.54 9.18 2.68
CA TYR A 45 -7.17 7.82 3.05
C TYR A 45 -6.87 7.03 1.78
N LEU A 46 -6.17 5.92 1.96
CA LEU A 46 -5.87 4.99 0.88
C LEU A 46 -6.20 3.58 1.35
N TRP A 47 -6.68 2.77 0.44
CA TRP A 47 -6.94 1.37 0.74
C TRP A 47 -6.54 0.52 -0.45
N THR A 48 -6.29 -0.75 -0.18
CA THR A 48 -6.00 -1.70 -1.25
C THR A 48 -6.19 -3.10 -0.73
N THR A 49 -6.09 -4.07 -1.63
CA THR A 49 -6.11 -5.47 -1.25
C THR A 49 -4.82 -6.12 -1.71
N ILE A 50 -4.33 -7.07 -0.92
CA ILE A 50 -3.09 -7.76 -1.21
C ILE A 50 -3.30 -9.24 -0.98
N ASP A 51 -2.81 -10.06 -1.90
CA ASP A 51 -2.83 -11.51 -1.73
C ASP A 51 -2.06 -11.85 -0.44
N ILE A 52 -2.64 -12.68 0.40
CA ILE A 52 -2.05 -13.00 1.69
C ILE A 52 -0.67 -13.65 1.55
N LYS A 53 -0.39 -14.23 0.41
CA LYS A 53 0.90 -14.85 0.14
C LYS A 53 1.98 -13.84 -0.22
N ASN A 54 1.60 -12.61 -0.55
CA ASN A 54 2.57 -11.58 -0.92
C ASN A 54 3.08 -10.88 0.33
N THR A 55 3.89 -11.59 1.09
CA THR A 55 4.35 -11.10 2.39
C THR A 55 5.24 -9.88 2.27
N GLU A 56 5.99 -9.78 1.19
CA GLU A 56 6.86 -8.63 0.99
C GLU A 56 6.05 -7.34 0.89
N LEU A 57 5.00 -7.38 0.09
CA LEU A 57 4.15 -6.20 -0.07
C LEU A 57 3.38 -5.89 1.20
N ILE A 58 2.92 -6.92 1.90
CA ILE A 58 2.23 -6.74 3.17
C ILE A 58 3.15 -6.07 4.17
N ASN A 59 4.39 -6.52 4.27
CA ASN A 59 5.34 -5.93 5.20
C ASN A 59 5.65 -4.48 4.85
N LEU A 60 5.80 -4.18 3.56
CA LEU A 60 6.00 -2.81 3.14
C LEU A 60 4.81 -1.94 3.51
N ALA A 61 3.61 -2.42 3.25
CA ALA A 61 2.41 -1.65 3.55
C ALA A 61 2.31 -1.36 5.05
N ARG A 62 2.60 -2.35 5.88
CA ARG A 62 2.57 -2.15 7.33
C ARG A 62 3.61 -1.12 7.76
N TYR A 63 4.78 -1.19 7.16
CA TYR A 63 5.82 -0.21 7.45
C TYR A 63 5.36 1.20 7.08
N LEU A 64 4.58 1.34 6.01
CA LEU A 64 4.07 2.63 5.56
C LEU A 64 2.85 3.09 6.34
N GLY A 65 2.39 2.32 7.30
CA GLY A 65 1.29 2.74 8.15
C GLY A 65 -0.07 2.18 7.79
N PHE A 66 -0.14 1.27 6.85
CA PHE A 66 -1.39 0.60 6.54
C PHE A 66 -1.75 -0.37 7.65
N LYS A 67 -3.04 -0.51 7.90
CA LYS A 67 -3.56 -1.45 8.90
C LYS A 67 -4.51 -2.41 8.24
N VAL A 68 -4.51 -3.64 8.71
CA VAL A 68 -5.38 -4.67 8.18
C VAL A 68 -6.80 -4.43 8.69
N LEU A 69 -7.75 -4.37 7.76
CA LEU A 69 -9.16 -4.29 8.10
C LEU A 69 -9.79 -5.65 8.17
N ARG A 70 -9.50 -6.51 7.21
CA ARG A 70 -10.11 -7.84 7.19
C ARG A 70 -9.34 -8.75 6.25
N VAL A 71 -9.56 -10.03 6.41
CA VAL A 71 -9.08 -11.07 5.52
C VAL A 71 -10.31 -11.69 4.88
N PHE A 72 -10.28 -11.89 3.58
CA PHE A 72 -11.44 -12.44 2.88
C PHE A 72 -11.01 -13.39 1.77
N PRO A 73 -11.85 -14.34 1.43
CA PRO A 73 -11.55 -15.23 0.30
C PRO A 73 -11.66 -14.46 -1.01
N ASP A 74 -10.71 -14.71 -1.88
CA ASP A 74 -10.61 -13.96 -3.14
C ASP A 74 -10.30 -14.95 -4.25
N GLY A 75 -11.33 -15.59 -4.77
CA GLY A 75 -11.18 -16.53 -5.84
C GLY A 75 -11.27 -17.98 -5.38
N PRO A 76 -11.10 -18.90 -6.32
CA PRO A 76 -11.18 -20.32 -6.00
C PRO A 76 -9.91 -20.82 -5.30
N ASP A 77 -9.95 -22.06 -4.83
CA ASP A 77 -8.77 -22.77 -4.34
C ASP A 77 -8.13 -22.16 -3.10
N ASN A 78 -8.96 -21.64 -2.19
CA ASN A 78 -8.46 -21.14 -0.91
C ASN A 78 -7.48 -19.99 -1.06
N VAL A 79 -7.68 -19.18 -2.06
CA VAL A 79 -6.92 -17.94 -2.21
C VAL A 79 -7.55 -16.88 -1.30
N TYR A 80 -6.74 -16.24 -0.51
CA TYR A 80 -7.20 -15.20 0.41
C TYR A 80 -6.45 -13.91 0.17
N SER A 81 -7.13 -12.81 0.41
CA SER A 81 -6.53 -11.47 0.35
C SER A 81 -6.84 -10.73 1.63
N ILE A 82 -6.01 -9.74 1.92
CA ILE A 82 -6.27 -8.84 3.03
C ILE A 82 -6.63 -7.48 2.47
N GLU A 83 -7.52 -6.81 3.16
CA GLU A 83 -7.86 -5.43 2.86
C GLU A 83 -7.19 -4.55 3.90
N ILE A 84 -6.43 -3.57 3.43
CA ILE A 84 -5.67 -2.69 4.30
C ILE A 84 -6.01 -1.24 4.00
N VAL A 85 -5.84 -0.40 5.00
CA VAL A 85 -6.16 1.02 4.87
C VAL A 85 -5.10 1.85 5.59
N ARG A 86 -4.85 3.04 5.05
CA ARG A 86 -3.97 4.01 5.67
C ARG A 86 -4.65 5.36 5.68
N LEU A 87 -4.70 6.00 6.83
CA LEU A 87 -5.18 7.36 6.94
C LEU A 87 -4.03 8.31 6.62
N CYS A 88 -4.28 9.27 5.75
CA CYS A 88 -3.22 10.09 5.18
C CYS A 88 -3.16 11.52 5.70
N HIS A 89 -4.05 11.89 6.59
CA HIS A 89 -4.05 13.27 7.08
C HIS A 89 -3.81 13.31 8.57
N SER A 90 -2.71 12.71 8.96
CA SER A 90 -2.40 12.59 10.36
C SER A 90 -2.39 13.92 11.09
N GLU A 91 -2.03 14.97 10.41
CA GLU A 91 -2.02 16.27 11.05
C GLU A 91 -3.42 16.69 11.49
N ASN A 92 -4.44 16.20 10.81
CA ASN A 92 -5.80 16.56 11.20
C ASN A 92 -6.23 15.82 12.45
N SER A 93 -5.69 14.67 12.65
CA SER A 93 -6.13 13.89 13.80
C SER A 93 -5.70 14.54 15.09
N GLN A 94 -4.57 15.21 15.12
CA GLN A 94 -4.20 15.80 16.38
C GLN A 94 -4.99 17.04 16.67
N GLU A 95 -5.40 17.77 15.67
CA GLU A 95 -6.17 18.94 16.01
C GLU A 95 -7.56 18.59 16.42
N SER A 96 -8.04 17.45 16.01
CA SER A 96 -9.34 17.03 16.48
C SER A 96 -9.30 16.66 17.95
N ALA A 97 -8.15 16.50 18.47
CA ALA A 97 -8.06 16.17 19.87
C ALA A 97 -8.33 17.42 20.75
#